data_f4897d0c98d79abdf5a893684c79c208
#
_entry.id   f4897d0c98d79abdf5a893684c79c208
#
_cell.length_a   1.000
_cell.length_b   1.000
_cell.length_c   1.000
_cell.angle_alpha   90.00
_cell.angle_beta   90.00
_cell.angle_gamma   90.00
#
_symmetry.space_group_name_H-M   'P 1'
#
loop_
_entity.id
_entity.type
_entity.pdbx_description
1 polymer ?
#
loop_
_entity_poly.entity_id
_entity_poly.type
_entity_poly.pdbx_seq_one_letter_code
_entity_poly.pdbx_strand_id
1 'polypeptide(L)'
;MAASIVEALEAARAAGDESWLREHIAAELAAADAATVDRITDGTRRHAVRRTAEMEAAAEMLTELGVPPLMAEASRALHERLAGENLGRRALTPAALEPGPL
;
A
#
# COMPACT_ATOMS: atom_id res chain seq x y z
N MET A 1 -5.95 -1.06 -9.85
CA MET A 1 -5.61 0.38 -9.95
C MET A 1 -6.85 1.26 -10.04
N ALA A 2 -7.75 1.00 -10.97
CA ALA A 2 -8.92 1.85 -11.14
C ALA A 2 -9.78 1.96 -9.87
N ALA A 3 -10.10 0.86 -9.22
CA ALA A 3 -10.89 0.87 -8.00
C ALA A 3 -10.23 1.65 -6.86
N SER A 4 -8.91 1.53 -6.72
CA SER A 4 -8.15 2.28 -5.71
C SER A 4 -8.19 3.78 -5.98
N ILE A 5 -8.11 4.18 -7.24
CA ILE A 5 -8.21 5.60 -7.63
C ILE A 5 -9.60 6.14 -7.32
N VAL A 6 -10.66 5.40 -7.66
CA VAL A 6 -12.04 5.82 -7.40
C VAL A 6 -12.28 5.99 -5.91
N GLU A 7 -11.88 5.02 -5.09
CA GLU A 7 -12.04 5.11 -3.63
C GLU A 7 -11.28 6.31 -3.06
N ALA A 8 -10.04 6.53 -3.50
CA ALA A 8 -9.24 7.68 -3.06
C ALA A 8 -9.88 9.01 -3.43
N LEU A 9 -10.45 9.11 -4.65
CA LEU A 9 -11.14 10.33 -5.08
C LEU A 9 -12.44 10.56 -4.32
N GLU A 10 -13.16 9.51 -3.95
CA GLU A 10 -14.35 9.64 -3.09
C GLU A 10 -13.98 10.21 -1.72
N ALA A 11 -12.89 9.71 -1.13
CA ALA A 11 -12.37 10.24 0.13
C ALA A 11 -11.94 11.70 -0.01
N ALA A 12 -11.22 12.03 -1.07
CA ALA A 12 -10.76 13.38 -1.34
C ALA A 12 -11.95 14.33 -1.55
N ARG A 13 -12.99 13.87 -2.23
CA ARG A 13 -14.21 14.64 -2.43
C ARG A 13 -14.89 14.97 -1.09
N ALA A 14 -14.99 13.98 -0.22
CA ALA A 14 -15.57 14.18 1.12
C ALA A 14 -14.74 15.14 1.96
N ALA A 15 -13.42 15.18 1.75
CA ALA A 15 -12.52 16.08 2.45
C ALA A 15 -12.33 17.44 1.76
N GLY A 16 -12.91 17.65 0.58
CA GLY A 16 -12.79 18.91 -0.16
C GLY A 16 -11.52 19.04 -1.01
N ASP A 17 -10.79 17.94 -1.25
CA ASP A 17 -9.49 17.93 -1.93
C ASP A 17 -9.49 17.18 -3.26
N GLU A 18 -10.66 16.94 -3.84
CA GLU A 18 -10.77 16.09 -5.04
C GLU A 18 -9.92 16.60 -6.21
N SER A 19 -9.98 17.90 -6.50
CA SER A 19 -9.24 18.48 -7.63
C SER A 19 -7.73 18.33 -7.44
N TRP A 20 -7.25 18.59 -6.23
CA TRP A 20 -5.83 18.43 -5.90
C TRP A 20 -5.37 16.99 -6.10
N LEU A 21 -6.13 16.03 -5.57
CA LEU A 21 -5.75 14.62 -5.67
C LEU A 21 -5.82 14.13 -7.11
N ARG A 22 -6.83 14.55 -7.87
CA ARG A 22 -6.96 14.20 -9.29
C ARG A 22 -5.76 14.67 -10.09
N GLU A 23 -5.33 15.90 -9.89
CA GLU A 23 -4.14 16.45 -10.56
C GLU A 23 -2.87 15.69 -10.16
N HIS A 24 -2.74 15.37 -8.89
CA HIS A 24 -1.60 14.61 -8.39
C HIS A 24 -1.53 13.21 -9.01
N ILE A 25 -2.64 12.49 -9.05
CA ILE A 25 -2.71 11.16 -9.68
C ILE A 25 -2.38 11.24 -11.17
N ALA A 26 -2.93 12.23 -11.87
CA ALA A 26 -2.66 12.41 -13.30
C ALA A 26 -1.17 12.66 -13.57
N ALA A 27 -0.51 13.45 -12.73
CA ALA A 27 0.92 13.73 -12.85
C ALA A 27 1.75 12.45 -12.61
N GLU A 28 1.39 11.66 -11.61
CA GLU A 28 2.07 10.39 -11.32
C GLU A 28 1.92 9.39 -12.46
N LEU A 29 0.71 9.28 -13.03
CA LEU A 29 0.47 8.37 -14.15
C LEU A 29 1.22 8.82 -15.41
N ALA A 30 1.31 10.13 -15.66
CA ALA A 30 2.03 10.66 -16.81
C ALA A 30 3.53 10.41 -16.72
N ALA A 31 4.09 10.35 -15.51
CA ALA A 31 5.51 10.09 -15.28
C ALA A 31 5.84 8.59 -15.17
N ALA A 32 4.83 7.72 -15.12
CA ALA A 32 5.04 6.30 -14.93
C ALA A 32 5.62 5.61 -16.17
N ASP A 33 6.48 4.64 -15.94
CA ASP A 33 7.07 3.79 -16.96
C ASP A 33 7.30 2.38 -16.43
N ALA A 34 8.03 1.54 -17.16
CA ALA A 34 8.32 0.16 -16.74
C ALA A 34 9.07 0.11 -15.40
N ALA A 35 9.99 1.04 -15.15
CA ALA A 35 10.73 1.10 -13.90
C ALA A 35 9.83 1.46 -12.71
N THR A 36 8.73 2.14 -12.95
CA THR A 36 7.73 2.46 -11.92
C THR A 36 7.10 1.19 -11.36
N VAL A 37 6.81 0.21 -12.20
CA VAL A 37 6.24 -1.08 -11.77
C VAL A 37 7.19 -1.78 -10.81
N ASP A 38 8.48 -1.85 -11.15
CA ASP A 38 9.49 -2.49 -10.30
C ASP A 38 9.64 -1.75 -8.96
N ARG A 39 9.70 -0.43 -9.00
CA ARG A 39 9.81 0.40 -7.79
C ARG A 39 8.61 0.20 -6.85
N ILE A 40 7.39 0.17 -7.40
CA ILE A 40 6.18 -0.02 -6.61
C ILE A 40 6.14 -1.42 -5.99
N THR A 41 6.40 -2.45 -6.79
CA THR A 41 6.37 -3.84 -6.31
C THR A 41 7.44 -4.11 -5.27
N ASP A 42 8.67 -3.69 -5.51
CA ASP A 42 9.77 -3.86 -4.57
C ASP A 42 9.54 -3.06 -3.28
N GLY A 43 9.08 -1.83 -3.41
CA GLY A 43 8.78 -0.98 -2.26
C GLY A 43 7.64 -1.54 -1.41
N THR A 44 6.60 -2.05 -2.06
CA THR A 44 5.46 -2.67 -1.38
C THR A 44 5.89 -3.89 -0.58
N ARG A 45 6.71 -4.77 -1.16
CA ARG A 45 7.22 -5.94 -0.46
C ARG A 45 8.17 -5.56 0.68
N ARG A 46 9.08 -4.62 0.42
CA ARG A 46 10.10 -4.20 1.39
C ARG A 46 9.50 -3.52 2.61
N HIS A 47 8.46 -2.73 2.40
CA HIS A 47 7.85 -1.91 3.44
C HIS A 47 6.47 -2.40 3.88
N ALA A 48 6.21 -3.70 3.69
CA ALA A 48 4.89 -4.29 3.94
C ALA A 48 4.39 -4.07 5.38
N VAL A 49 5.27 -4.19 6.37
CA VAL A 49 4.90 -3.98 7.79
C VAL A 49 4.40 -2.55 8.02
N ARG A 50 5.18 -1.57 7.57
CA ARG A 50 4.81 -0.15 7.71
C ARG A 50 3.52 0.16 6.94
N ARG A 51 3.40 -0.37 5.73
CA ARG A 51 2.24 -0.10 4.87
C ARG A 51 0.96 -0.74 5.39
N THR A 52 1.06 -1.86 6.10
CA THR A 52 -0.11 -2.44 6.79
C THR A 52 -0.70 -1.43 7.77
N ALA A 53 0.12 -0.82 8.62
CA ALA A 53 -0.33 0.19 9.57
C ALA A 53 -0.87 1.44 8.87
N GLU A 54 -0.25 1.87 7.78
CA GLU A 54 -0.72 3.00 6.98
C GLU A 54 -2.10 2.72 6.38
N MET A 55 -2.34 1.50 5.91
CA MET A 55 -3.64 1.11 5.34
C MET A 55 -4.72 1.00 6.40
N GLU A 56 -4.37 0.57 7.61
CA GLU A 56 -5.31 0.58 8.73
C GLU A 56 -5.76 2.01 9.04
N ALA A 57 -4.82 2.95 9.11
CA ALA A 57 -5.12 4.35 9.33
C ALA A 57 -5.96 4.95 8.20
N ALA A 58 -5.66 4.58 6.95
CA ALA A 58 -6.42 5.01 5.79
C ALA A 58 -7.87 4.49 5.84
N ALA A 59 -8.06 3.23 6.23
CA ALA A 59 -9.40 2.64 6.36
C ALA A 59 -10.23 3.35 7.44
N GLU A 60 -9.61 3.69 8.56
CA GLU A 60 -10.27 4.45 9.62
C GLU A 60 -10.68 5.85 9.13
N MET A 61 -9.80 6.53 8.43
CA MET A 61 -10.07 7.85 7.86
C MET A 61 -11.22 7.80 6.86
N LEU A 62 -11.23 6.82 5.97
CA LEU A 62 -12.31 6.62 4.99
C LEU A 62 -13.65 6.43 5.69
N THR A 63 -13.67 5.60 6.72
CA THR A 63 -14.88 5.36 7.52
C THR A 63 -15.39 6.65 8.16
N GLU A 64 -14.50 7.45 8.73
CA GLU A 64 -14.84 8.75 9.32
C GLU A 64 -15.42 9.71 8.28
N LEU A 65 -14.94 9.64 7.04
CA LEU A 65 -15.45 10.45 5.94
C LEU A 65 -16.75 9.91 5.33
N GLY A 66 -17.24 8.77 5.81
CA GLY A 66 -18.45 8.15 5.27
C GLY A 66 -18.22 7.37 3.97
N VAL A 67 -16.98 7.04 3.66
CA VAL A 67 -16.63 6.28 2.46
C VAL A 67 -16.30 4.84 2.88
N PRO A 68 -16.98 3.82 2.29
CA PRO A 68 -16.65 2.43 2.59
C PRO A 68 -15.19 2.13 2.24
N PRO A 69 -14.38 1.63 3.20
CA PRO A 69 -12.93 1.48 2.98
C PRO A 69 -12.57 0.15 2.30
N LEU A 70 -13.21 -0.16 1.18
CA LEU A 70 -13.10 -1.47 0.54
C LEU A 70 -11.67 -1.76 0.04
N MET A 71 -11.09 -0.81 -0.66
CA MET A 71 -9.74 -0.99 -1.23
C MET A 71 -8.65 -0.81 -0.17
N ALA A 72 -8.85 0.09 0.78
CA ALA A 72 -7.91 0.27 1.88
C ALA A 72 -7.83 -1.00 2.74
N GLU A 73 -8.96 -1.63 3.04
CA GLU A 73 -8.98 -2.89 3.79
C GLU A 73 -8.37 -4.04 3.00
N ALA A 74 -8.67 -4.15 1.71
CA ALA A 74 -8.06 -5.16 0.84
C ALA A 74 -6.54 -4.95 0.75
N SER A 75 -6.11 -3.70 0.63
CA SER A 75 -4.70 -3.33 0.60
C SER A 75 -4.01 -3.68 1.92
N ARG A 76 -4.64 -3.38 3.05
CA ARG A 76 -4.12 -3.76 4.37
C ARG A 76 -3.90 -5.27 4.46
N ALA A 77 -4.89 -6.05 4.05
CA ALA A 77 -4.81 -7.51 4.09
C ALA A 77 -3.68 -8.04 3.21
N LEU A 78 -3.51 -7.46 2.02
CA LEU A 78 -2.41 -7.83 1.12
C LEU A 78 -1.04 -7.51 1.72
N HIS A 79 -0.87 -6.31 2.27
CA HIS A 79 0.39 -5.93 2.89
C HIS A 79 0.71 -6.78 4.12
N GLU A 80 -0.29 -7.13 4.91
CA GLU A 80 -0.13 -8.03 6.04
C GLU A 80 0.33 -9.42 5.59
N ARG A 81 -0.23 -9.94 4.50
CA ARG A 81 0.21 -11.20 3.92
C ARG A 81 1.67 -11.12 3.46
N LEU A 82 2.05 -10.04 2.76
CA LEU A 82 3.42 -9.84 2.31
C LEU A 82 4.41 -9.73 3.47
N ALA A 83 4.01 -9.05 4.55
CA ALA A 83 4.83 -8.96 5.75
C ALA A 83 5.05 -10.35 6.36
N GLY A 84 4.01 -11.20 6.41
CA GLY A 84 4.12 -12.57 6.87
C GLY A 84 5.02 -13.42 5.98
N GLU A 85 4.92 -13.27 4.66
CA GLU A 85 5.80 -13.94 3.71
C GLU A 85 7.26 -13.53 3.90
N ASN A 86 7.52 -12.24 4.12
CA ASN A 86 8.88 -11.74 4.37
C ASN A 86 9.46 -12.35 5.64
N LEU A 87 8.68 -12.45 6.71
CA LEU A 87 9.12 -13.09 7.95
C LEU A 87 9.40 -14.58 7.73
N GLY A 88 8.52 -15.28 7.03
CA GLY A 88 8.71 -16.69 6.68
C GLY A 88 9.95 -16.90 5.82
N ARG A 89 10.16 -16.05 4.83
CA ARG A 89 11.33 -16.12 3.94
C ARG A 89 12.62 -15.88 4.70
N ARG A 90 12.64 -14.92 5.62
CA ARG A 90 13.81 -14.67 6.47
C ARG A 90 14.10 -15.85 7.38
N ALA A 91 13.08 -16.49 7.93
CA ALA A 91 13.24 -17.66 8.77
C ALA A 91 13.79 -18.88 8.01
N LEU A 92 13.56 -18.95 6.69
CA LEU A 92 13.98 -20.05 5.83
C LEU A 92 15.28 -19.81 5.09
N THR A 93 15.89 -18.62 5.22
CA THR A 93 17.18 -18.36 4.56
C THR A 93 18.31 -19.09 5.26
N PRO A 94 19.36 -19.52 4.54
CA PRO A 94 20.51 -20.15 5.17
C PRO A 94 21.11 -19.33 6.30
N ALA A 95 21.19 -18.02 6.13
CA ALA A 95 21.74 -17.12 7.14
C ALA A 95 20.89 -17.15 8.43
N ALA A 96 19.58 -17.31 8.34
CA ALA A 96 18.71 -17.39 9.51
C ALA A 96 18.72 -18.77 10.16
N LEU A 97 18.99 -19.82 9.39
CA LEU A 97 18.96 -21.20 9.86
C LEU A 97 20.32 -21.66 10.41
N GLU A 98 21.39 -21.05 10.01
CA GLU A 98 22.74 -21.42 10.49
C GLU A 98 22.94 -20.93 11.92
N PRO A 99 23.56 -21.76 12.77
CA PRO A 99 23.88 -21.34 14.12
C PRO A 99 25.04 -20.35 14.12
N GLY A 100 25.00 -19.46 15.09
CA GLY A 100 26.10 -18.53 15.30
C GLY A 100 25.96 -17.24 14.50
N PRO A 101 26.95 -16.36 14.65
CA PRO A 101 26.95 -15.11 13.94
C PRO A 101 27.32 -15.45 12.54
N LEU A 102 26.58 -15.33 11.80
CA LEU A 102 26.84 -15.74 10.46
C LEU A 102 27.41 -14.59 9.66
#